data_1183e41a2e58ecd90b9b95881e9049fe
#
_entry.id   1183e41a2e58ecd90b9b95881e9049fe
#
_cell.length_a   1.000
_cell.length_b   1.000
_cell.length_c   1.000
_cell.angle_alpha   90.00
_cell.angle_beta   90.00
_cell.angle_gamma   90.00
#
_symmetry.space_group_name_H-M   'P 1'
#
loop_
_entity.id
_entity.type
_entity.pdbx_description
1 polymer ?
#
loop_
_entity_poly.entity_id
_entity_poly.type
_entity_poly.pdbx_seq_one_letter_code
_entity_poly.pdbx_strand_id
1 'polypeptide(L)'
;INNFKDLALKYNINYNYINSTNNRLLLKNFNKKDKKISLLITNHILKKNIISKKNHFFINKHSSMLPSYRGLMPYFWTKIDNADNGITFHLVNQKIDSGKIIYQKKIKNKFNSMIAFYLDIFEQFPLCFLKSLRNLKKRNFIKIKGKKSYYSIPTNSDYDKFFKKKGNIITFSDLLKINKLI
;
A
#
# COMPACT_ATOMS: atom_id res chain seq x y z
N ILE A 1 -20.52 10.48 -8.04
CA ILE A 1 -19.47 9.70 -8.73
C ILE A 1 -19.69 8.25 -8.39
N ASN A 2 -20.24 7.47 -9.32
CA ASN A 2 -20.67 6.10 -9.03
C ASN A 2 -19.56 5.05 -9.25
N ASN A 3 -18.45 5.41 -9.93
CA ASN A 3 -17.37 4.48 -10.21
C ASN A 3 -16.07 5.21 -10.61
N PHE A 4 -14.97 4.46 -10.72
CA PHE A 4 -13.65 4.98 -11.11
C PHE A 4 -13.61 5.58 -12.53
N LYS A 5 -14.47 5.12 -13.44
CA LYS A 5 -14.56 5.67 -14.81
C LYS A 5 -15.10 7.10 -14.78
N ASP A 6 -16.16 7.36 -14.03
CA ASP A 6 -16.73 8.70 -13.87
C ASP A 6 -15.74 9.66 -13.22
N LEU A 7 -15.00 9.17 -12.21
CA LEU A 7 -13.94 9.96 -11.57
C LEU A 7 -12.84 10.34 -12.57
N ALA A 8 -12.40 9.38 -13.37
CA ALA A 8 -11.38 9.61 -14.37
C ALA A 8 -11.83 10.64 -15.43
N LEU A 9 -13.06 10.54 -15.89
CA LEU A 9 -13.65 11.51 -16.81
C LEU A 9 -13.70 12.91 -16.21
N LYS A 10 -14.16 13.04 -14.96
CA LYS A 10 -14.22 14.33 -14.24
C LYS A 10 -12.88 15.05 -14.20
N TYR A 11 -11.78 14.31 -14.04
CA TYR A 11 -10.42 14.88 -13.92
C TYR A 11 -9.59 14.75 -15.20
N ASN A 12 -10.21 14.41 -16.33
CA ASN A 12 -9.53 14.21 -17.62
C ASN A 12 -8.35 13.22 -17.53
N ILE A 13 -8.58 12.10 -16.84
CA ILE A 13 -7.59 11.02 -16.67
C ILE A 13 -7.96 9.86 -17.58
N ASN A 14 -6.98 9.32 -18.30
CA ASN A 14 -7.19 8.13 -19.11
C ASN A 14 -7.50 6.92 -18.23
N TYR A 15 -8.67 6.33 -18.39
CA TYR A 15 -9.11 5.14 -17.70
C TYR A 15 -9.10 3.93 -18.62
N ASN A 16 -8.45 2.86 -18.20
CA ASN A 16 -8.42 1.60 -18.91
C ASN A 16 -8.75 0.45 -17.93
N TYR A 17 -9.79 -0.31 -18.25
CA TYR A 17 -10.07 -1.55 -17.54
C TYR A 17 -9.22 -2.70 -18.11
N ILE A 18 -8.55 -3.43 -17.23
CA ILE A 18 -7.79 -4.63 -17.58
C ILE A 18 -8.16 -5.76 -16.61
N ASN A 19 -8.46 -6.93 -17.13
CA ASN A 19 -8.84 -8.10 -16.33
C ASN A 19 -7.63 -8.96 -15.89
N SER A 20 -6.43 -8.62 -16.33
CA SER A 20 -5.22 -9.36 -15.99
C SER A 20 -3.99 -8.48 -16.05
N THR A 21 -3.07 -8.67 -15.11
CA THR A 21 -1.75 -8.00 -15.10
C THR A 21 -0.83 -8.44 -16.26
N ASN A 22 -1.20 -9.49 -17.00
CA ASN A 22 -0.51 -9.93 -18.21
C ASN A 22 -1.12 -9.40 -19.51
N ASN A 23 -2.06 -8.47 -19.43
CA ASN A 23 -2.72 -7.89 -20.59
C ASN A 23 -1.68 -7.23 -21.52
N ARG A 24 -1.78 -7.51 -22.84
CA ARG A 24 -0.90 -6.93 -23.87
C ARG A 24 -0.90 -5.40 -23.86
N LEU A 25 -2.04 -4.79 -23.54
CA LEU A 25 -2.19 -3.33 -23.43
C LEU A 25 -1.27 -2.77 -22.33
N LEU A 26 -1.24 -3.42 -21.16
CA LEU A 26 -0.35 -3.07 -20.05
C LEU A 26 1.12 -3.17 -20.48
N LEU A 27 1.50 -4.27 -21.09
CA LEU A 27 2.87 -4.50 -21.58
C LEU A 27 3.29 -3.49 -22.65
N LYS A 28 2.39 -3.12 -23.57
CA LYS A 28 2.63 -2.08 -24.60
C LYS A 28 2.92 -0.72 -23.96
N ASN A 29 2.19 -0.35 -22.91
CA ASN A 29 2.42 0.89 -22.20
C ASN A 29 3.76 0.94 -21.46
N PHE A 30 4.34 -0.20 -21.07
CA PHE A 30 5.64 -0.28 -20.40
C PHE A 30 6.84 -0.37 -21.35
N ASN A 31 6.62 -0.54 -22.64
CA ASN A 31 7.70 -0.64 -23.64
C ASN A 31 8.19 0.71 -24.19
N LYS A 32 7.60 1.83 -23.77
CA LYS A 32 8.03 3.16 -24.21
C LYS A 32 9.39 3.54 -23.59
N LYS A 33 10.21 4.29 -24.34
CA LYS A 33 11.55 4.72 -23.92
C LYS A 33 11.56 5.69 -22.74
N ASP A 34 10.43 6.34 -22.45
CA ASP A 34 10.32 7.34 -21.40
C ASP A 34 10.39 6.75 -20.01
N LYS A 35 10.98 7.48 -19.08
CA LYS A 35 10.94 7.13 -17.66
C LYS A 35 9.51 7.24 -17.14
N LYS A 36 9.00 6.16 -16.58
CA LYS A 36 7.63 6.09 -16.03
C LYS A 36 7.63 5.68 -14.58
N ILE A 37 6.68 6.21 -13.85
CA ILE A 37 6.40 5.81 -12.48
C ILE A 37 4.97 5.26 -12.45
N SER A 38 4.80 4.05 -11.91
CA SER A 38 3.50 3.47 -11.62
C SER A 38 3.35 3.28 -10.12
N LEU A 39 2.29 3.88 -9.59
CA LEU A 39 1.83 3.58 -8.24
C LEU A 39 0.95 2.35 -8.29
N LEU A 40 1.28 1.36 -7.46
CA LEU A 40 0.51 0.13 -7.32
C LEU A 40 -0.31 0.22 -6.03
N ILE A 41 -1.62 0.02 -6.18
CA ILE A 41 -2.57 -0.21 -5.09
C ILE A 41 -3.29 -1.51 -5.43
N THR A 42 -2.61 -2.64 -5.20
CA THR A 42 -3.10 -3.95 -5.61
C THR A 42 -2.52 -5.05 -4.72
N ASN A 43 -3.24 -6.13 -4.59
CA ASN A 43 -2.78 -7.38 -4.00
C ASN A 43 -2.24 -8.38 -5.06
N HIS A 44 -2.22 -7.99 -6.34
CA HIS A 44 -1.68 -8.82 -7.39
C HIS A 44 -0.16 -8.70 -7.48
N ILE A 45 0.50 -9.85 -7.65
CA ILE A 45 1.94 -9.92 -7.87
C ILE A 45 2.24 -9.67 -9.35
N LEU A 46 3.04 -8.64 -9.63
CA LEU A 46 3.52 -8.38 -10.99
C LEU A 46 4.60 -9.39 -11.38
N LYS A 47 4.53 -9.88 -12.62
CA LYS A 47 5.54 -10.79 -13.15
C LYS A 47 6.89 -10.11 -13.36
N LYS A 48 7.96 -10.92 -13.32
CA LYS A 48 9.35 -10.47 -13.49
C LYS A 48 9.58 -9.63 -14.75
N ASN A 49 9.01 -10.03 -15.88
CA ASN A 49 9.14 -9.32 -17.15
C ASN A 49 8.52 -7.90 -17.15
N ILE A 50 7.59 -7.62 -16.23
CA ILE A 50 7.01 -6.28 -16.03
C ILE A 50 7.91 -5.45 -15.13
N ILE A 51 8.25 -5.97 -13.94
CA ILE A 51 9.00 -5.21 -12.95
C ILE A 51 10.46 -4.96 -13.33
N SER A 52 11.02 -5.72 -14.28
CA SER A 52 12.40 -5.55 -14.78
C SER A 52 12.56 -4.53 -15.91
N LYS A 53 11.51 -3.81 -16.30
CA LYS A 53 11.60 -2.78 -17.35
C LYS A 53 12.49 -1.61 -16.92
N LYS A 54 13.60 -1.38 -17.66
CA LYS A 54 14.69 -0.47 -17.31
C LYS A 54 14.26 0.97 -16.98
N ASN A 55 13.31 1.52 -17.68
CA ASN A 55 12.88 2.91 -17.52
C ASN A 55 11.57 3.05 -16.70
N HIS A 56 11.19 2.01 -15.95
CA HIS A 56 9.94 2.02 -15.22
C HIS A 56 10.17 1.74 -13.72
N PHE A 57 9.64 2.62 -12.89
CA PHE A 57 9.66 2.49 -11.44
C PHE A 57 8.26 2.11 -10.95
N PHE A 58 8.13 0.93 -10.38
CA PHE A 58 6.92 0.49 -9.72
C PHE A 58 7.04 0.79 -8.23
N ILE A 59 6.16 1.64 -7.73
CA ILE A 59 6.09 2.00 -6.31
C ILE A 59 4.87 1.33 -5.71
N ASN A 60 5.03 0.63 -4.59
CA ASN A 60 3.92 0.13 -3.78
C ASN A 60 3.83 0.89 -2.46
N LYS A 61 2.59 1.08 -1.98
CA LYS A 61 2.30 1.59 -0.65
C LYS A 61 1.98 0.42 0.27
N HIS A 62 2.75 0.28 1.33
CA HIS A 62 2.52 -0.73 2.36
C HIS A 62 2.21 -0.08 3.71
N SER A 63 1.22 -0.63 4.43
CA SER A 63 0.68 0.00 5.64
C SER A 63 1.37 -0.52 6.91
N SER A 64 2.71 -0.62 6.89
CA SER A 64 3.55 -0.93 8.06
C SER A 64 4.90 -0.22 7.98
N MET A 65 5.70 -0.38 9.03
CA MET A 65 7.12 0.00 9.06
C MET A 65 7.95 -1.16 8.48
N LEU A 66 8.16 -1.18 7.15
CA LEU A 66 9.04 -2.17 6.54
C LEU A 66 10.47 -2.08 7.11
N PRO A 67 11.16 -3.21 7.30
CA PRO A 67 10.94 -4.56 6.77
C PRO A 67 10.04 -5.45 7.63
N SER A 68 9.42 -4.92 8.67
CA SER A 68 8.50 -5.66 9.53
C SER A 68 7.09 -5.66 8.93
N TYR A 69 6.32 -6.71 9.23
CA TYR A 69 4.91 -6.84 8.83
C TYR A 69 4.69 -6.77 7.32
N ARG A 70 5.58 -7.39 6.52
CA ARG A 70 5.35 -7.61 5.08
C ARG A 70 4.17 -8.54 4.87
N GLY A 71 3.50 -8.44 3.72
CA GLY A 71 2.39 -9.30 3.33
C GLY A 71 1.03 -8.67 3.63
N LEU A 72 0.08 -9.46 4.12
CA LEU A 72 -1.32 -9.06 4.21
C LEU A 72 -1.70 -8.51 5.59
N MET A 73 -2.67 -7.61 5.61
CA MET A 73 -3.32 -7.06 6.81
C MET A 73 -2.35 -6.54 7.89
N PRO A 74 -1.39 -5.65 7.56
CA PRO A 74 -0.35 -5.24 8.52
C PRO A 74 -0.89 -4.68 9.83
N TYR A 75 -1.99 -3.90 9.82
CA TYR A 75 -2.61 -3.40 11.05
C TYR A 75 -3.05 -4.52 12.00
N PHE A 76 -3.62 -5.61 11.45
CA PHE A 76 -4.05 -6.75 12.24
C PHE A 76 -2.89 -7.33 13.06
N TRP A 77 -1.77 -7.54 12.43
CA TRP A 77 -0.58 -8.13 13.05
C TRP A 77 0.11 -7.17 14.02
N THR A 78 0.21 -5.89 13.67
CA THR A 78 0.76 -4.88 14.60
C THR A 78 -0.11 -4.70 15.83
N LYS A 79 -1.42 -4.89 15.73
CA LYS A 79 -2.33 -4.84 16.87
C LYS A 79 -2.11 -6.03 17.82
N ILE A 80 -1.94 -7.24 17.30
CA ILE A 80 -1.61 -8.43 18.10
C ILE A 80 -0.30 -8.22 18.86
N ASP A 81 0.74 -7.71 18.18
CA ASP A 81 2.07 -7.52 18.74
C ASP A 81 2.20 -6.22 19.55
N ASN A 82 1.15 -5.43 19.69
CA ASN A 82 1.17 -4.11 20.32
C ASN A 82 2.27 -3.19 19.74
N ALA A 83 2.51 -3.29 18.44
CA ALA A 83 3.54 -2.54 17.73
C ALA A 83 2.97 -1.30 17.04
N ASP A 84 3.84 -0.31 16.80
CA ASP A 84 3.47 0.85 16.00
C ASP A 84 3.27 0.48 14.54
N ASN A 85 2.37 1.19 13.91
CA ASN A 85 2.08 1.10 12.49
C ASN A 85 2.97 2.03 11.66
N GLY A 86 2.72 2.08 10.37
CA GLY A 86 3.41 3.01 9.49
C GLY A 86 2.82 3.04 8.09
N ILE A 87 3.32 3.98 7.32
CA ILE A 87 3.12 4.03 5.88
C ILE A 87 4.49 3.99 5.22
N THR A 88 4.71 3.02 4.35
CA THR A 88 5.95 2.84 3.61
C THR A 88 5.69 2.86 2.11
N PHE A 89 6.43 3.69 1.39
CA PHE A 89 6.54 3.63 -0.05
C PHE A 89 7.86 2.97 -0.42
N HIS A 90 7.81 1.92 -1.23
CA HIS A 90 8.98 1.18 -1.65
C HIS A 90 8.94 0.82 -3.13
N LEU A 91 10.10 0.61 -3.75
CA LEU A 91 10.18 0.03 -5.08
C LEU A 91 9.73 -1.43 -5.05
N VAL A 92 9.00 -1.84 -6.07
CA VAL A 92 8.60 -3.24 -6.20
C VAL A 92 9.75 -4.07 -6.74
N ASN A 93 9.95 -5.25 -6.17
CA ASN A 93 10.85 -6.28 -6.66
C ASN A 93 10.15 -7.65 -6.68
N GLN A 94 10.87 -8.74 -6.92
CA GLN A 94 10.30 -10.08 -7.02
C GLN A 94 9.83 -10.67 -5.67
N LYS A 95 10.29 -10.10 -4.54
CA LYS A 95 9.89 -10.57 -3.20
C LYS A 95 8.87 -9.60 -2.62
N ILE A 96 7.81 -10.11 -2.01
CA ILE A 96 6.73 -9.31 -1.45
C ILE A 96 7.29 -8.30 -0.44
N ASP A 97 6.93 -7.03 -0.62
CA ASP A 97 7.22 -5.89 0.25
C ASP A 97 8.70 -5.80 0.71
N SER A 98 9.63 -6.12 -0.19
CA SER A 98 11.06 -6.21 0.15
C SER A 98 11.97 -5.30 -0.69
N GLY A 99 11.41 -4.44 -1.51
CA GLY A 99 12.17 -3.50 -2.34
C GLY A 99 12.75 -2.33 -1.57
N LYS A 100 13.56 -1.53 -2.26
CA LYS A 100 14.20 -0.34 -1.66
C LYS A 100 13.15 0.63 -1.14
N ILE A 101 13.26 1.03 0.12
CA ILE A 101 12.34 1.97 0.76
C ILE A 101 12.67 3.39 0.30
N ILE A 102 11.65 4.07 -0.23
CA ILE A 102 11.77 5.44 -0.73
C ILE A 102 11.35 6.43 0.35
N TYR A 103 10.29 6.11 1.09
CA TYR A 103 9.76 6.96 2.15
C TYR A 103 9.08 6.10 3.22
N GLN A 104 9.22 6.53 4.46
CA GLN A 104 8.56 5.90 5.60
C GLN A 104 8.06 6.96 6.57
N LYS A 105 6.87 6.73 7.14
CA LYS A 105 6.33 7.50 8.24
C LYS A 105 5.79 6.55 9.30
N LYS A 106 6.29 6.67 10.52
CA LYS A 106 5.79 5.93 11.68
C LYS A 106 4.43 6.51 12.10
N ILE A 107 3.51 5.65 12.46
CA ILE A 107 2.16 5.99 12.94
C ILE A 107 1.96 5.23 14.26
N LYS A 108 1.72 5.97 15.35
CA LYS A 108 1.46 5.37 16.65
C LYS A 108 0.20 4.51 16.62
N ASN A 109 0.22 3.40 17.34
CA ASN A 109 -0.92 2.49 17.45
C ASN A 109 -2.00 3.07 18.40
N LYS A 110 -2.81 3.98 17.90
CA LYS A 110 -3.88 4.69 18.64
C LYS A 110 -5.29 4.44 18.10
N PHE A 111 -5.43 3.54 17.13
CA PHE A 111 -6.70 3.34 16.44
C PHE A 111 -7.57 2.30 17.15
N ASN A 112 -8.86 2.58 17.21
CA ASN A 112 -9.85 1.69 17.82
C ASN A 112 -10.31 0.58 16.86
N SER A 113 -10.03 0.71 15.54
CA SER A 113 -10.38 -0.28 14.54
C SER A 113 -9.39 -0.29 13.37
N MET A 114 -9.46 -1.36 12.59
CA MET A 114 -8.69 -1.50 11.35
C MET A 114 -9.15 -0.47 10.31
N ILE A 115 -10.46 -0.22 10.22
CA ILE A 115 -11.02 0.78 9.30
C ILE A 115 -10.53 2.19 9.66
N ALA A 116 -10.57 2.57 10.95
CA ALA A 116 -10.05 3.88 11.39
C ALA A 116 -8.59 4.10 11.00
N PHE A 117 -7.76 3.05 11.14
CA PHE A 117 -6.37 3.09 10.69
C PHE A 117 -6.24 3.31 9.19
N TYR A 118 -6.99 2.57 8.37
CA TYR A 118 -6.88 2.71 6.91
C TYR A 118 -7.44 4.05 6.42
N LEU A 119 -8.47 4.60 7.04
CA LEU A 119 -8.94 5.96 6.73
C LEU A 119 -7.84 7.00 7.00
N ASP A 120 -7.16 6.94 8.15
CA ASP A 120 -6.01 7.81 8.46
C ASP A 120 -4.86 7.64 7.44
N ILE A 121 -4.58 6.41 7.01
CA ILE A 121 -3.60 6.15 5.95
C ILE A 121 -4.00 6.81 4.63
N PHE A 122 -5.28 6.75 4.25
CA PHE A 122 -5.76 7.38 3.01
C PHE A 122 -5.69 8.90 3.07
N GLU A 123 -6.01 9.51 4.20
CA GLU A 123 -5.86 10.96 4.39
C GLU A 123 -4.40 11.43 4.25
N GLN A 124 -3.45 10.65 4.79
CA GLN A 124 -2.03 10.97 4.74
C GLN A 124 -1.36 10.60 3.41
N PHE A 125 -1.99 9.74 2.63
CA PHE A 125 -1.42 9.15 1.42
C PHE A 125 -0.90 10.18 0.41
N PRO A 126 -1.65 11.21 -0.02
CA PRO A 126 -1.20 12.14 -1.06
C PRO A 126 0.11 12.83 -0.68
N LEU A 127 0.20 13.36 0.54
CA LEU A 127 1.40 14.04 1.02
C LEU A 127 2.60 13.11 1.14
N CYS A 128 2.39 11.90 1.67
CA CYS A 128 3.44 10.90 1.80
C CYS A 128 3.93 10.41 0.43
N PHE A 129 3.01 10.26 -0.53
CA PHE A 129 3.36 9.90 -1.90
C PHE A 129 4.20 10.99 -2.59
N LEU A 130 3.81 12.26 -2.48
CA LEU A 130 4.61 13.36 -3.02
C LEU A 130 6.02 13.42 -2.43
N LYS A 131 6.17 13.18 -1.12
CA LYS A 131 7.48 13.07 -0.47
C LYS A 131 8.28 11.88 -1.03
N SER A 132 7.63 10.75 -1.28
CA SER A 132 8.28 9.58 -1.87
C SER A 132 8.79 9.88 -3.28
N LEU A 133 8.02 10.58 -4.12
CA LEU A 133 8.45 10.98 -5.46
C LEU A 133 9.68 11.90 -5.43
N ARG A 134 9.72 12.87 -4.50
CA ARG A 134 10.88 13.75 -4.30
C ARG A 134 12.13 12.95 -3.91
N ASN A 135 12.00 11.99 -3.00
CA ASN A 135 13.09 11.11 -2.60
C ASN A 135 13.57 10.23 -3.75
N LEU A 136 12.64 9.66 -4.52
CA LEU A 136 12.98 8.85 -5.69
C LEU A 136 13.76 9.67 -6.75
N LYS A 137 13.33 10.90 -7.03
CA LYS A 137 14.04 11.82 -7.94
C LYS A 137 15.49 12.07 -7.49
N LYS A 138 15.69 12.23 -6.18
CA LYS A 138 17.02 12.43 -5.56
C LYS A 138 17.80 11.12 -5.35
N ARG A 139 17.21 9.95 -5.68
CA ARG A 139 17.74 8.61 -5.37
C ARG A 139 18.07 8.42 -3.88
N ASN A 140 17.32 9.08 -3.01
CA ASN A 140 17.47 8.99 -1.57
C ASN A 140 16.64 7.82 -1.04
N PHE A 141 17.29 6.71 -0.75
CA PHE A 141 16.66 5.50 -0.23
C PHE A 141 16.98 5.32 1.27
N ILE A 142 15.97 4.94 2.02
CA ILE A 142 16.10 4.66 3.45
C ILE A 142 16.81 3.31 3.62
N LYS A 143 17.87 3.29 4.45
CA LYS A 143 18.52 2.04 4.86
C LYS A 143 17.56 1.23 5.71
N ILE A 144 17.39 -0.04 5.36
CA ILE A 144 16.51 -0.96 6.07
C ILE A 144 17.11 -1.26 7.45
N LYS A 145 16.34 -0.98 8.50
CA LYS A 145 16.66 -1.31 9.90
C LYS A 145 15.49 -2.11 10.50
N GLY A 146 15.77 -2.99 11.46
CA GLY A 146 14.77 -3.76 12.16
C GLY A 146 14.61 -5.21 11.69
N LYS A 147 13.80 -5.96 12.43
CA LYS A 147 13.54 -7.38 12.19
C LYS A 147 12.64 -7.53 10.97
N LYS A 148 13.02 -8.42 10.05
CA LYS A 148 12.19 -8.78 8.91
C LYS A 148 11.11 -9.76 9.36
N SER A 149 9.85 -9.45 9.08
CA SER A 149 8.73 -10.39 9.27
C SER A 149 7.81 -10.39 8.06
N TYR A 150 7.10 -11.49 7.89
CA TYR A 150 6.14 -11.69 6.80
C TYR A 150 4.91 -12.40 7.36
N TYR A 151 3.74 -11.94 6.97
CA TYR A 151 2.46 -12.47 7.41
C TYR A 151 1.54 -12.72 6.21
N SER A 152 0.85 -13.85 6.26
CA SER A 152 -0.20 -14.23 5.31
C SER A 152 -1.59 -13.79 5.78
N ILE A 153 -2.62 -14.40 5.21
CA ILE A 153 -3.99 -14.25 5.69
C ILE A 153 -4.08 -14.82 7.11
N PRO A 154 -4.71 -14.10 8.07
CA PRO A 154 -4.91 -14.59 9.43
C PRO A 154 -5.74 -15.87 9.49
N THR A 155 -5.39 -16.75 10.40
CA THR A 155 -6.18 -17.93 10.77
C THR A 155 -7.23 -17.58 11.83
N ASN A 156 -8.17 -18.50 12.11
CA ASN A 156 -9.16 -18.32 13.20
C ASN A 156 -8.48 -18.06 14.54
N SER A 157 -7.42 -18.82 14.86
CA SER A 157 -6.64 -18.60 16.08
C SER A 157 -6.00 -17.21 16.17
N ASP A 158 -5.61 -16.63 15.03
CA ASP A 158 -5.06 -15.28 15.00
C ASP A 158 -6.16 -14.22 15.22
N TYR A 159 -7.38 -14.45 14.72
CA TYR A 159 -8.53 -13.60 15.05
C TYR A 159 -8.84 -13.63 16.55
N ASP A 160 -8.78 -14.79 17.20
CA ASP A 160 -8.95 -14.87 18.66
C ASP A 160 -7.92 -14.03 19.42
N LYS A 161 -6.65 -14.08 19.00
CA LYS A 161 -5.59 -13.22 19.57
C LYS A 161 -5.87 -11.74 19.33
N PHE A 162 -6.30 -11.39 18.11
CA PHE A 162 -6.62 -10.01 17.73
C PHE A 162 -7.73 -9.44 18.60
N PHE A 163 -8.83 -10.18 18.80
CA PHE A 163 -9.94 -9.74 19.65
C PHE A 163 -9.57 -9.69 21.13
N LYS A 164 -8.78 -10.65 21.65
CA LYS A 164 -8.20 -10.59 23.00
C LYS A 164 -7.36 -9.32 23.23
N LYS A 165 -6.71 -8.80 22.20
CA LYS A 165 -5.97 -7.53 22.23
C LYS A 165 -6.87 -6.29 21.99
N LYS A 166 -8.19 -6.44 22.17
CA LYS A 166 -9.18 -5.38 21.90
C LYS A 166 -9.07 -4.81 20.47
N GLY A 167 -8.77 -5.70 19.53
CA GLY A 167 -8.79 -5.37 18.11
C GLY A 167 -10.21 -5.33 17.58
N ASN A 168 -10.55 -4.34 16.76
CA ASN A 168 -11.82 -4.25 16.05
C ASN A 168 -11.55 -4.11 14.56
N ILE A 169 -12.35 -4.78 13.73
CA ILE A 169 -12.32 -4.61 12.27
C ILE A 169 -12.94 -3.26 11.92
N ILE A 170 -14.13 -3.01 12.44
CA ILE A 170 -14.95 -1.82 12.22
C ILE A 170 -15.68 -1.45 13.50
N THR A 171 -15.96 -0.17 13.70
CA THR A 171 -16.79 0.35 14.79
C THR A 171 -17.95 1.16 14.23
N PHE A 172 -18.98 1.42 15.03
CA PHE A 172 -20.09 2.28 14.65
C PHE A 172 -19.61 3.70 14.27
N SER A 173 -18.61 4.21 14.97
CA SER A 173 -18.02 5.52 14.66
C SER A 173 -17.35 5.56 13.29
N ASP A 174 -16.81 4.43 12.81
CA ASP A 174 -16.24 4.34 11.46
C ASP A 174 -17.31 4.41 10.38
N LEU A 175 -18.46 3.76 10.61
CA LEU A 175 -19.61 3.83 9.69
C LEU A 175 -20.12 5.26 9.55
N LEU A 176 -20.22 6.02 10.65
CA LEU A 176 -20.60 7.43 10.61
C LEU A 176 -19.60 8.30 9.85
N LYS A 177 -18.29 8.01 9.97
CA LYS A 177 -17.27 8.72 9.19
C LYS A 177 -17.34 8.41 7.70
N ILE A 178 -17.51 7.14 7.34
CA ILE A 178 -17.63 6.71 5.95
C ILE A 178 -18.84 7.37 5.30
N ASN A 179 -19.99 7.41 6.00
CA ASN A 179 -21.21 8.02 5.48
C ASN A 179 -21.06 9.53 5.19
N LYS A 180 -20.16 10.23 5.89
CA LYS A 180 -19.85 11.64 5.61
C LYS A 180 -18.91 11.85 4.41
N LEU A 181 -18.26 10.80 3.92
CA LEU A 181 -17.35 10.86 2.78
C LEU A 181 -18.02 10.49 1.44
N ILE A 182 -19.23 9.92 1.51
CA ILE A 182 -20.07 9.56 0.36
C ILE A 182 -21.07 10.69 0.09
#